data_f44cfa008e7df45af2454afa12112e95
#
_entry.id   f44cfa008e7df45af2454afa12112e95
#
_cell.length_a   1.000
_cell.length_b   1.000
_cell.length_c   1.000
_cell.angle_alpha   90.00
_cell.angle_beta   90.00
_cell.angle_gamma   90.00
#
_symmetry.space_group_name_H-M   'P 1'
#
loop_
_entity.id
_entity.type
_entity.pdbx_description
1 polymer ?
#
loop_
_entity_poly.entity_id
_entity_poly.type
_entity_poly.pdbx_seq_one_letter_code
_entity_poly.pdbx_strand_id
1 'polypeptide(L)'
;IDWKLAHYEFEIPFWIYCSKKYIQKHRAIYRQIRAAKDKRMMTDALPHLLLYLAGIETPTYKEENNILSPKYNEMRPRILKNSADYDKLRDEYFKTQAKQEEKKQDKKKDKKQGKKQTKKGVRK
;
A
#
# COMPACT_ATOMS: atom_id res chain seq x y z
N ILE A 1 -10.76 13.61 2.18
CA ILE A 1 -10.38 12.60 1.16
C ILE A 1 -11.17 11.33 1.49
N ASP A 2 -11.97 10.86 0.54
CA ASP A 2 -12.66 9.57 0.69
C ASP A 2 -11.69 8.44 0.27
N TRP A 3 -11.38 7.53 1.19
CA TRP A 3 -10.50 6.39 0.90
C TRP A 3 -11.01 5.52 -0.26
N LYS A 4 -12.31 5.41 -0.44
CA LYS A 4 -12.90 4.65 -1.55
C LYS A 4 -12.39 5.07 -2.94
N LEU A 5 -12.09 6.36 -3.07
CA LEU A 5 -11.54 6.94 -4.31
C LEU A 5 -10.02 7.11 -4.21
N ALA A 6 -9.51 7.41 -3.02
CA ALA A 6 -8.11 7.74 -2.79
C ALA A 6 -7.14 6.66 -3.27
N HIS A 7 -7.44 5.36 -3.05
CA HIS A 7 -6.54 4.30 -3.49
C HIS A 7 -6.48 4.18 -5.02
N TYR A 8 -7.56 4.48 -5.75
CA TYR A 8 -7.53 4.52 -7.22
C TYR A 8 -6.79 5.75 -7.76
N GLU A 9 -6.81 6.86 -7.02
CA GLU A 9 -6.15 8.11 -7.43
C GLU A 9 -4.66 8.12 -7.10
N PHE A 10 -4.24 7.49 -5.99
CA PHE A 10 -2.90 7.62 -5.44
C PHE A 10 -2.06 6.36 -5.47
N GLU A 11 -2.66 5.17 -5.63
CA GLU A 11 -1.89 3.94 -5.85
C GLU A 11 -1.56 3.77 -7.32
N ILE A 12 -0.31 4.08 -7.66
CA ILE A 12 0.20 3.98 -9.03
C ILE A 12 0.99 2.69 -9.17
N PRO A 13 0.68 1.82 -10.14
CA PRO A 13 1.51 0.66 -10.44
C PRO A 13 2.92 1.10 -10.82
N PHE A 14 3.92 0.56 -10.14
CA PHE A 14 5.32 0.85 -10.46
C PHE A 14 6.09 -0.45 -10.67
N TRP A 15 6.82 -0.54 -11.78
CA TRP A 15 7.62 -1.70 -12.12
C TRP A 15 8.89 -1.29 -12.87
N ILE A 16 9.93 -2.11 -12.73
CA ILE A 16 11.22 -1.91 -13.41
C ILE A 16 11.51 -3.16 -14.24
N TYR A 17 11.63 -2.98 -15.54
CA TYR A 17 12.09 -4.03 -16.43
C TYR A 17 13.61 -4.00 -16.56
N CYS A 18 14.24 -5.16 -16.36
CA CYS A 18 15.68 -5.34 -16.56
C CYS A 18 15.93 -6.38 -17.66
N SER A 19 16.57 -5.97 -18.75
CA SER A 19 16.99 -6.89 -19.81
C SER A 19 18.03 -7.90 -19.29
N LYS A 20 18.12 -9.07 -19.93
CA LYS A 20 19.16 -10.08 -19.60
C LYS A 20 20.59 -9.49 -19.63
N LYS A 21 20.88 -8.65 -20.64
CA LYS A 21 22.17 -7.98 -20.78
C LYS A 21 22.44 -7.00 -19.63
N TYR A 22 21.42 -6.26 -19.18
CA TYR A 22 21.54 -5.36 -18.03
C TYR A 22 21.81 -6.14 -16.76
N ILE A 23 21.07 -7.21 -16.50
CA ILE A 23 21.25 -8.07 -15.33
C ILE A 23 22.66 -8.64 -15.26
N GLN A 24 23.20 -9.09 -16.39
CA GLN A 24 24.57 -9.64 -16.45
C GLN A 24 25.62 -8.60 -16.08
N LYS A 25 25.47 -7.35 -16.56
CA LYS A 25 26.42 -6.26 -16.32
C LYS A 25 26.25 -5.61 -14.94
N HIS A 26 25.03 -5.55 -14.41
CA HIS A 26 24.68 -4.80 -13.18
C HIS A 26 24.05 -5.69 -12.11
N ARG A 27 24.68 -6.82 -11.82
CA ARG A 27 24.14 -7.83 -10.88
C ARG A 27 23.83 -7.27 -9.48
N ALA A 28 24.66 -6.34 -8.99
CA ALA A 28 24.46 -5.71 -7.69
C ALA A 28 23.19 -4.86 -7.68
N ILE A 29 23.01 -3.99 -8.68
CA ILE A 29 21.82 -3.14 -8.82
C ILE A 29 20.57 -4.00 -8.99
N TYR A 30 20.64 -5.06 -9.80
CA TYR A 30 19.51 -5.97 -9.97
C TYR A 30 19.08 -6.65 -8.67
N ARG A 31 20.02 -7.05 -7.81
CA ARG A 31 19.72 -7.57 -6.47
C ARG A 31 19.03 -6.54 -5.59
N GLN A 32 19.48 -5.28 -5.63
CA GLN A 32 18.85 -4.17 -4.90
C GLN A 32 17.40 -3.93 -5.40
N ILE A 33 17.19 -3.93 -6.72
CA ILE A 33 15.83 -3.81 -7.31
C ILE A 33 14.93 -4.94 -6.81
N ARG A 34 15.39 -6.18 -6.83
CA ARG A 34 14.61 -7.31 -6.33
C ARG A 34 14.31 -7.23 -4.83
N ALA A 35 15.27 -6.77 -4.04
CA ALA A 35 15.08 -6.58 -2.60
C ALA A 35 14.11 -5.44 -2.26
N ALA A 36 13.96 -4.48 -3.17
CA ALA A 36 13.10 -3.31 -2.97
C ALA A 36 11.65 -3.51 -3.44
N LYS A 37 11.31 -4.65 -4.09
CA LYS A 37 10.02 -4.84 -4.78
C LYS A 37 8.78 -4.65 -3.90
N ASP A 38 8.86 -4.96 -2.62
CA ASP A 38 7.74 -4.89 -1.68
C ASP A 38 7.83 -3.66 -0.75
N LYS A 39 8.83 -2.78 -0.95
CA LYS A 39 8.98 -1.57 -0.15
C LYS A 39 7.93 -0.53 -0.53
N ARG A 40 7.46 0.18 0.49
CA ARG A 40 6.57 1.34 0.28
C ARG A 40 7.34 2.50 -0.33
N MET A 41 6.78 3.12 -1.36
CA MET A 41 7.40 4.25 -2.05
C MET A 41 6.38 5.36 -2.31
N MET A 42 6.84 6.59 -2.30
CA MET A 42 6.14 7.75 -2.85
C MET A 42 6.83 8.22 -4.13
N THR A 43 6.10 8.92 -4.98
CA THR A 43 6.63 9.40 -6.27
C THR A 43 7.79 10.38 -6.14
N ASP A 44 7.94 11.07 -5.02
CA ASP A 44 9.09 11.93 -4.72
C ASP A 44 10.41 11.18 -4.53
N ALA A 45 10.37 9.87 -4.31
CA ALA A 45 11.55 9.00 -4.31
C ALA A 45 12.04 8.67 -5.73
N LEU A 46 11.18 8.82 -6.75
CA LEU A 46 11.50 8.44 -8.12
C LEU A 46 12.69 9.20 -8.73
N PRO A 47 12.84 10.52 -8.56
CA PRO A 47 14.02 11.24 -9.04
C PRO A 47 15.33 10.68 -8.47
N HIS A 48 15.36 10.32 -7.19
CA HIS A 48 16.54 9.77 -6.53
C HIS A 48 16.89 8.38 -7.04
N LEU A 49 15.89 7.55 -7.30
CA LEU A 49 16.06 6.26 -7.96
C LEU A 49 16.65 6.40 -9.36
N LEU A 50 16.11 7.32 -10.17
CA LEU A 50 16.57 7.55 -11.54
C LEU A 50 18.01 8.08 -11.59
N LEU A 51 18.36 9.05 -10.73
CA LEU A 51 19.73 9.56 -10.59
C LEU A 51 20.72 8.44 -10.25
N TYR A 52 20.36 7.59 -9.29
CA TYR A 52 21.19 6.45 -8.89
C TYR A 52 21.38 5.45 -10.03
N LEU A 53 20.30 5.06 -10.72
CA LEU A 53 20.36 4.11 -11.84
C LEU A 53 21.15 4.65 -13.04
N ALA A 54 21.11 5.97 -13.26
CA ALA A 54 21.87 6.66 -14.30
C ALA A 54 23.34 6.92 -13.91
N GLY A 55 23.73 6.71 -12.64
CA GLY A 55 25.06 7.05 -12.15
C GLY A 55 25.33 8.55 -12.12
N ILE A 56 24.29 9.37 -11.94
CA ILE A 56 24.40 10.84 -11.92
C ILE A 56 24.52 11.31 -10.47
N GLU A 57 25.63 11.97 -10.17
CA GLU A 57 25.86 12.62 -8.87
C GLU A 57 25.42 14.09 -8.93
N THR A 58 24.54 14.49 -8.02
CA THR A 58 24.07 15.87 -7.88
C THR A 58 23.89 16.24 -6.42
N PRO A 59 24.02 17.53 -6.05
CA PRO A 59 23.76 17.98 -4.68
C PRO A 59 22.31 17.74 -4.21
N THR A 60 21.39 17.54 -5.14
CA THR A 60 19.97 17.29 -4.84
C THR A 60 19.67 15.82 -4.55
N TYR A 61 20.61 14.91 -4.85
CA TYR A 61 20.44 13.48 -4.54
C TYR A 61 20.47 13.25 -3.03
N LYS A 62 19.49 12.50 -2.54
CA LYS A 62 19.40 12.09 -1.13
C LYS A 62 19.28 10.58 -1.05
N GLU A 63 20.25 9.96 -0.40
CA GLU A 63 20.33 8.50 -0.30
C GLU A 63 19.13 7.92 0.46
N GLU A 64 18.65 8.61 1.49
CA GLU A 64 17.47 8.24 2.28
C GLU A 64 16.16 8.25 1.50
N ASN A 65 16.14 8.87 0.33
CA ASN A 65 14.99 8.88 -0.59
C ASN A 65 15.15 7.88 -1.75
N ASN A 66 16.28 7.23 -1.89
CA ASN A 66 16.49 6.20 -2.90
C ASN A 66 16.03 4.83 -2.37
N ILE A 67 14.97 4.28 -2.95
CA ILE A 67 14.38 2.99 -2.55
C ILE A 67 15.37 1.80 -2.61
N LEU A 68 16.40 1.90 -3.43
CA LEU A 68 17.44 0.88 -3.55
C LEU A 68 18.52 0.98 -2.46
N SER A 69 18.59 2.11 -1.76
CA SER A 69 19.57 2.32 -0.69
C SER A 69 19.19 1.53 0.57
N PRO A 70 20.19 1.01 1.31
CA PRO A 70 19.98 0.50 2.66
C PRO A 70 19.55 1.57 3.66
N LYS A 71 19.79 2.86 3.38
CA LYS A 71 19.38 4.01 4.20
C LYS A 71 17.97 4.50 3.88
N TYR A 72 17.28 3.89 2.92
CA TYR A 72 15.92 4.29 2.56
C TYR A 72 14.97 4.21 3.75
N ASN A 73 14.31 5.32 4.07
CA ASN A 73 13.34 5.38 5.14
C ASN A 73 11.95 4.93 4.66
N GLU A 74 11.68 3.63 4.74
CA GLU A 74 10.39 3.05 4.37
C GLU A 74 9.24 3.49 5.30
N MET A 75 9.55 3.86 6.55
CA MET A 75 8.55 4.27 7.55
C MET A 75 8.17 5.75 7.45
N ARG A 76 8.71 6.46 6.47
CA ARG A 76 8.37 7.86 6.23
C ARG A 76 6.86 8.01 5.97
N PRO A 77 6.18 8.96 6.63
CA PRO A 77 4.76 9.21 6.39
C PRO A 77 4.48 9.53 4.92
N ARG A 78 3.43 8.92 4.37
CA ARG A 78 2.98 9.18 3.01
C ARG A 78 1.90 10.26 3.03
N ILE A 79 2.30 11.51 2.81
CA ILE A 79 1.41 12.66 2.94
C ILE A 79 0.78 13.01 1.59
N LEU A 80 -0.55 13.05 1.55
CA LEU A 80 -1.34 13.44 0.40
C LEU A 80 -1.78 14.90 0.53
N LYS A 81 -1.69 15.67 -0.56
CA LYS A 81 -2.17 17.07 -0.61
C LYS A 81 -1.69 17.90 0.58
N ASN A 82 -0.46 17.68 1.01
CA ASN A 82 0.23 18.37 2.10
C ASN A 82 -0.41 18.28 3.50
N SER A 83 -1.39 17.42 3.72
CA SER A 83 -2.07 17.36 5.01
C SER A 83 -2.55 15.99 5.45
N ALA A 84 -2.91 15.10 4.55
CA ALA A 84 -3.50 13.81 4.88
C ALA A 84 -2.48 12.68 4.84
N ASP A 85 -2.35 11.94 5.93
CA ASP A 85 -1.52 10.74 6.02
C ASP A 85 -2.27 9.57 5.36
N TYR A 86 -1.73 9.08 4.25
CA TYR A 86 -2.31 8.00 3.46
C TYR A 86 -2.49 6.71 4.28
N ASP A 87 -1.50 6.33 5.06
CA ASP A 87 -1.54 5.09 5.84
C ASP A 87 -2.61 5.15 6.93
N LYS A 88 -2.76 6.29 7.59
CA LYS A 88 -3.82 6.50 8.58
C LYS A 88 -5.21 6.44 7.97
N LEU A 89 -5.41 7.12 6.83
CA LEU A 89 -6.69 7.07 6.11
C LEU A 89 -7.07 5.65 5.71
N ARG A 90 -6.11 4.88 5.21
CA ARG A 90 -6.30 3.46 4.86
C ARG A 90 -6.73 2.64 6.07
N ASP A 91 -6.00 2.77 7.17
CA ASP A 91 -6.23 1.97 8.37
C ASP A 91 -7.59 2.31 9.02
N GLU A 92 -7.99 3.57 9.03
CA GLU A 92 -9.31 4.02 9.50
C GLU A 92 -10.44 3.46 8.62
N TYR A 93 -10.25 3.48 7.30
CA TYR A 93 -11.22 2.91 6.38
C TYR A 93 -11.44 1.41 6.64
N PHE A 94 -10.37 0.62 6.72
CA PHE A 94 -10.49 -0.81 6.96
C PHE A 94 -11.05 -1.14 8.34
N LYS A 95 -10.69 -0.40 9.38
CA LYS A 95 -11.31 -0.54 10.72
C LYS A 95 -12.81 -0.28 10.68
N THR A 96 -13.24 0.71 9.91
CA THR A 96 -14.66 1.04 9.76
C THR A 96 -15.42 -0.04 8.98
N GLN A 97 -14.83 -0.57 7.91
CA GLN A 97 -15.41 -1.66 7.13
C GLN A 97 -15.57 -2.94 7.97
N ALA A 98 -14.54 -3.34 8.73
CA ALA A 98 -14.59 -4.49 9.61
C ALA A 98 -15.73 -4.38 10.64
N LYS A 99 -15.88 -3.23 11.28
CA LYS A 99 -16.98 -2.97 12.22
C LYS A 99 -18.36 -3.03 11.56
N GLN A 100 -18.49 -2.61 10.31
CA GLN A 100 -19.75 -2.69 9.57
C GLN A 100 -20.09 -4.12 9.17
N GLU A 101 -19.10 -4.94 8.82
CA GLU A 101 -19.29 -6.35 8.50
C GLU A 101 -19.69 -7.17 9.72
N GLU A 102 -19.05 -6.95 10.87
CA GLU A 102 -19.44 -7.57 12.14
C GLU A 102 -20.92 -7.26 12.47
N LYS A 103 -21.32 -6.00 12.42
CA LYS A 103 -22.71 -5.59 12.67
C LYS A 103 -23.71 -6.22 11.68
N LYS A 104 -23.31 -6.44 10.43
CA LYS A 104 -24.16 -7.11 9.43
C LYS A 104 -24.28 -8.61 9.71
N GLN A 105 -23.23 -9.24 10.20
CA GLN A 105 -23.23 -10.66 10.56
C GLN A 105 -24.10 -10.92 11.79
N ASP A 106 -24.00 -10.09 12.83
CA ASP A 106 -24.82 -10.19 14.03
C ASP A 106 -26.31 -10.03 13.72
N LYS A 107 -26.68 -9.01 12.94
CA LYS A 107 -28.07 -8.82 12.46
C LYS A 107 -28.59 -10.02 11.64
N LYS A 108 -27.73 -10.73 10.91
CA LYS A 108 -28.12 -11.94 10.17
C LYS A 108 -28.31 -13.15 11.09
N LYS A 109 -27.52 -13.26 12.16
CA LYS A 109 -27.65 -14.31 13.18
C LYS A 109 -28.95 -14.16 13.95
N ASP A 110 -29.25 -12.95 14.41
CA ASP A 110 -30.49 -12.64 15.14
C ASP A 110 -31.75 -12.92 14.30
N LYS A 111 -31.75 -12.52 13.03
CA LYS A 111 -32.86 -12.83 12.09
C LYS A 111 -33.03 -14.34 11.83
N LYS A 112 -31.96 -15.13 11.86
CA LYS A 112 -32.03 -16.59 11.71
C LYS A 112 -32.55 -17.27 12.99
N GLN A 113 -32.20 -16.76 14.15
CA GLN A 113 -32.70 -17.28 15.43
C GLN A 113 -34.18 -16.96 15.64
N GLY A 114 -34.60 -15.73 15.34
CA GLY A 114 -36.03 -15.33 15.39
C GLY A 114 -36.92 -16.16 14.47
N LYS A 115 -36.45 -16.50 13.24
CA LYS A 115 -37.21 -17.37 12.32
C LYS A 115 -37.29 -18.83 12.75
N LYS A 116 -36.34 -19.32 13.58
CA LYS A 116 -36.38 -20.69 14.13
C LYS A 116 -37.35 -20.81 15.29
N GLN A 117 -37.53 -19.77 16.09
CA GLN A 117 -38.47 -19.76 17.21
C GLN A 117 -39.94 -19.66 16.74
N THR A 118 -40.24 -18.86 15.74
CA THR A 118 -41.61 -18.77 15.15
C THR A 118 -42.04 -20.06 14.46
N LYS A 119 -41.13 -20.85 13.87
CA LYS A 119 -41.46 -22.18 13.29
C LYS A 119 -41.69 -23.28 14.33
N LYS A 120 -41.23 -23.13 15.56
CA LYS A 120 -41.48 -24.11 16.66
C LYS A 120 -42.81 -23.83 17.40
N GLY A 121 -43.34 -22.59 17.32
CA GLY A 121 -44.59 -22.22 17.98
C GLY A 121 -45.86 -22.54 17.21
N VAL A 122 -45.77 -22.98 15.94
CA VAL A 122 -46.94 -23.26 15.06
C VAL A 122 -47.24 -24.77 14.93
N ARG A 123 -46.55 -25.63 15.71
CA ARG A 123 -46.86 -27.06 15.80
C ARG A 123 -47.40 -27.39 17.19
N LYS A 124 -48.61 -26.98 17.48
CA LYS A 124 -49.50 -27.55 18.49
C LYS A 124 -50.89 -27.64 17.94
#